data_740b73be4daa215d81799a7f4cf053bb
#
_entry.id   740b73be4daa215d81799a7f4cf053bb
#
_cell.length_a   1.000
_cell.length_b   1.000
_cell.length_c   1.000
_cell.angle_alpha   90.00
_cell.angle_beta   90.00
_cell.angle_gamma   90.00
#
_symmetry.space_group_name_H-M   'P 1'
#
loop_
_entity.id
_entity.type
_entity.pdbx_description
1 polymer ?
#
loop_
_entity_poly.entity_id
_entity_poly.type
_entity_poly.pdbx_seq_one_letter_code
_entity_poly.pdbx_strand_id
1 'polypeptide(L)'
;MTFIFFPRFFIYHSFVLDKKVRFFICYLLILFILLLRMVFSMTVDSSLQLRDFLAVFGLDRANIKNINIYHEKDGIVIDLELNVHEHSCPVCNTVTSKIKGYHLKKIKHSVLNPVPCTINYRARRFICPVCGKTFYEHDPFTFGRSKLSVETVYNVLQELKRPEATFQYVADKYHISPSTASNIFDDHVSPARRQLPECISFDETYAFKSSDSDYICVLLDWYYVKISDTFN
;
A
#
# COMPACT_ATOMS: atom_id res chain seq x y z
N MET A 1 23.34 -25.79 7.23
CA MET A 1 24.65 -26.12 7.86
C MET A 1 25.47 -24.86 7.86
N THR A 2 25.28 -24.04 8.90
CA THR A 2 25.91 -22.71 9.03
C THR A 2 27.04 -22.82 10.01
N PHE A 3 28.28 -22.73 9.53
CA PHE A 3 29.48 -22.74 10.34
C PHE A 3 29.58 -21.41 11.10
N ILE A 4 29.45 -21.49 12.42
CA ILE A 4 29.78 -20.41 13.34
C ILE A 4 31.28 -20.44 13.55
N PHE A 5 32.03 -19.54 12.90
CA PHE A 5 33.44 -19.32 13.19
C PHE A 5 33.56 -18.48 14.46
N PHE A 6 33.87 -19.10 15.57
CA PHE A 6 34.37 -18.42 16.78
C PHE A 6 35.89 -18.19 16.62
N PRO A 7 36.37 -16.95 16.64
CA PRO A 7 37.82 -16.74 16.66
C PRO A 7 38.38 -16.98 18.06
N ARG A 8 39.05 -18.12 18.19
CA ARG A 8 39.81 -18.55 19.39
C ARG A 8 41.10 -17.75 19.61
N PHE A 9 41.29 -16.57 19.06
CA PHE A 9 42.59 -15.87 19.00
C PHE A 9 42.76 -14.71 19.99
N PHE A 10 41.84 -14.45 20.92
CA PHE A 10 41.90 -13.26 21.77
C PHE A 10 42.21 -13.51 23.26
N ILE A 11 42.62 -14.73 23.67
CA ILE A 11 42.79 -15.03 25.11
C ILE A 11 44.27 -14.90 25.59
N TYR A 12 45.25 -14.72 24.71
CA TYR A 12 46.68 -14.83 25.13
C TYR A 12 47.46 -13.50 25.35
N HIS A 13 46.84 -12.31 25.18
CA HIS A 13 47.58 -11.04 25.38
C HIS A 13 46.96 -10.11 26.43
N SER A 14 46.21 -10.65 27.39
CA SER A 14 45.45 -9.81 28.35
C SER A 14 46.16 -9.50 29.67
N PHE A 15 47.49 -9.60 29.73
CA PHE A 15 48.16 -9.46 31.05
C PHE A 15 48.87 -8.12 31.31
N VAL A 16 48.91 -7.15 30.40
CA VAL A 16 49.65 -5.91 30.58
C VAL A 16 48.86 -4.60 30.26
N LEU A 17 47.57 -4.65 30.03
CA LEU A 17 46.83 -3.45 29.78
C LEU A 17 46.13 -2.92 31.02
N ASP A 18 46.35 -1.62 31.33
CA ASP A 18 45.72 -0.86 32.41
C ASP A 18 44.17 -1.05 32.40
N LYS A 19 43.57 -1.14 33.61
CA LYS A 19 42.13 -1.34 33.78
C LYS A 19 41.28 -0.30 32.96
N LYS A 20 41.74 0.95 32.85
CA LYS A 20 41.07 1.98 32.07
C LYS A 20 41.09 1.69 30.56
N VAL A 21 42.17 1.17 30.04
CA VAL A 21 42.30 0.81 28.62
C VAL A 21 41.45 -0.40 28.27
N ARG A 22 41.33 -1.38 29.16
CA ARG A 22 40.41 -2.52 29.01
C ARG A 22 38.94 -2.09 28.94
N PHE A 23 38.53 -1.17 29.82
CA PHE A 23 37.17 -0.64 29.80
C PHE A 23 36.89 0.12 28.50
N PHE A 24 37.83 0.89 28.01
CA PHE A 24 37.69 1.64 26.76
C PHE A 24 37.60 0.73 25.54
N ILE A 25 38.43 -0.31 25.46
CA ILE A 25 38.38 -1.33 24.38
C ILE A 25 37.07 -2.11 24.43
N CYS A 26 36.59 -2.51 25.61
CA CYS A 26 35.32 -3.21 25.77
C CYS A 26 34.14 -2.33 25.35
N TYR A 27 34.15 -1.05 25.69
CA TYR A 27 33.15 -0.06 25.30
C TYR A 27 33.14 0.16 23.77
N LEU A 28 34.29 0.29 23.13
CA LEU A 28 34.42 0.40 21.68
C LEU A 28 33.92 -0.85 20.95
N LEU A 29 34.22 -2.04 21.48
CA LEU A 29 33.72 -3.31 20.92
C LEU A 29 32.20 -3.43 21.03
N ILE A 30 31.62 -3.03 22.15
CA ILE A 30 30.17 -3.01 22.32
C ILE A 30 29.53 -2.01 21.36
N LEU A 31 30.11 -0.82 21.22
CA LEU A 31 29.64 0.20 20.29
C LEU A 31 29.72 -0.27 18.83
N PHE A 32 30.80 -0.93 18.47
CA PHE A 32 30.99 -1.54 17.15
C PHE A 32 29.99 -2.68 16.85
N ILE A 33 29.71 -3.53 17.86
CA ILE A 33 28.71 -4.60 17.74
C ILE A 33 27.29 -4.00 17.60
N LEU A 34 26.98 -2.92 18.32
CA LEU A 34 25.70 -2.21 18.21
C LEU A 34 25.54 -1.55 16.83
N LEU A 35 26.60 -0.91 16.32
CA LEU A 35 26.63 -0.37 14.96
C LEU A 35 26.47 -1.44 13.91
N LEU A 36 27.17 -2.58 14.02
CA LEU A 36 27.00 -3.71 13.10
C LEU A 36 25.57 -4.28 13.17
N ARG A 37 24.96 -4.36 14.34
CA ARG A 37 23.56 -4.77 14.49
C ARG A 37 22.60 -3.78 13.81
N MET A 38 22.82 -2.47 13.97
CA MET A 38 21.99 -1.46 13.30
C MET A 38 22.10 -1.55 11.77
N VAL A 39 23.32 -1.66 11.22
CA VAL A 39 23.54 -1.79 9.78
C VAL A 39 22.95 -3.09 9.24
N PHE A 40 23.09 -4.21 9.96
CA PHE A 40 22.52 -5.50 9.56
C PHE A 40 20.99 -5.52 9.65
N SER A 41 20.41 -4.88 10.66
CA SER A 41 18.95 -4.71 10.80
C SER A 41 18.37 -3.89 9.65
N MET A 42 19.02 -2.78 9.27
CA MET A 42 18.56 -1.95 8.16
C MET A 42 18.60 -2.68 6.81
N THR A 43 19.59 -3.56 6.56
CA THR A 43 19.68 -4.32 5.31
C THR A 43 18.69 -5.48 5.22
N VAL A 44 18.38 -6.13 6.34
CA VAL A 44 17.38 -7.19 6.41
C VAL A 44 15.97 -6.64 6.23
N ASP A 45 15.65 -5.51 6.88
CA ASP A 45 14.34 -4.88 6.77
C ASP A 45 14.00 -4.41 5.35
N SER A 46 14.98 -3.85 4.63
CA SER A 46 14.74 -3.39 3.24
C SER A 46 14.45 -4.54 2.28
N SER A 47 15.08 -5.70 2.46
CA SER A 47 14.84 -6.87 1.60
C SER A 47 13.51 -7.56 1.92
N LEU A 48 13.08 -7.59 3.18
CA LEU A 48 11.78 -8.06 3.61
C LEU A 48 10.67 -7.14 3.11
N GLN A 49 10.79 -5.84 3.30
CA GLN A 49 9.83 -4.85 2.80
C GLN A 49 9.61 -4.95 1.30
N LEU A 50 10.67 -5.19 0.52
CA LEU A 50 10.54 -5.38 -0.92
C LEU A 50 9.79 -6.67 -1.27
N ARG A 51 10.05 -7.78 -0.56
CA ARG A 51 9.33 -9.05 -0.77
C ARG A 51 7.86 -8.91 -0.46
N ASP A 52 7.52 -8.26 0.66
CA ASP A 52 6.15 -8.03 1.08
C ASP A 52 5.42 -7.11 0.10
N PHE A 53 6.08 -6.04 -0.36
CA PHE A 53 5.56 -5.16 -1.42
C PHE A 53 5.22 -5.94 -2.70
N LEU A 54 6.10 -6.83 -3.15
CA LEU A 54 5.88 -7.62 -4.36
C LEU A 54 4.76 -8.65 -4.17
N ALA A 55 4.70 -9.29 -3.00
CA ALA A 55 3.70 -10.29 -2.67
C ALA A 55 2.27 -9.73 -2.69
N VAL A 56 2.09 -8.47 -2.25
CA VAL A 56 0.80 -7.76 -2.29
C VAL A 56 0.21 -7.72 -3.71
N PHE A 57 1.06 -7.58 -4.73
CA PHE A 57 0.62 -7.56 -6.14
C PHE A 57 0.70 -8.94 -6.82
N GLY A 58 0.95 -10.00 -6.06
CA GLY A 58 1.15 -11.34 -6.64
C GLY A 58 2.37 -11.42 -7.57
N LEU A 59 3.35 -10.55 -7.36
CA LEU A 59 4.56 -10.49 -8.18
C LEU A 59 5.70 -11.22 -7.49
N ASP A 60 6.37 -12.07 -8.25
CA ASP A 60 7.65 -12.65 -7.86
C ASP A 60 8.80 -11.79 -8.41
N ARG A 61 9.95 -11.84 -7.75
CA ARG A 61 11.18 -11.17 -8.23
C ARG A 61 11.53 -11.57 -9.68
N ALA A 62 11.23 -12.79 -10.05
CA ALA A 62 11.42 -13.30 -11.42
C ALA A 62 10.59 -12.55 -12.47
N ASN A 63 9.46 -11.93 -12.09
CA ASN A 63 8.60 -11.18 -13.01
C ASN A 63 9.08 -9.74 -13.24
N ILE A 64 10.09 -9.30 -12.49
CA ILE A 64 10.58 -7.92 -12.52
C ILE A 64 11.85 -7.85 -13.36
N LYS A 65 11.82 -6.98 -14.37
CA LYS A 65 12.97 -6.64 -15.18
C LYS A 65 13.86 -5.62 -14.48
N ASN A 66 13.23 -4.54 -13.99
CA ASN A 66 13.95 -3.47 -13.31
C ASN A 66 13.08 -2.89 -12.19
N ILE A 67 13.70 -2.62 -11.03
CA ILE A 67 13.07 -1.93 -9.90
C ILE A 67 14.10 -0.99 -9.27
N ASN A 68 13.70 0.26 -9.08
CA ASN A 68 14.50 1.30 -8.45
C ASN A 68 13.64 2.01 -7.41
N ILE A 69 14.11 2.09 -6.17
CA ILE A 69 13.40 2.75 -5.06
C ILE A 69 14.28 3.88 -4.58
N TYR A 70 13.73 5.10 -4.57
CA TYR A 70 14.43 6.28 -4.12
C TYR A 70 13.52 7.28 -3.43
N HIS A 71 14.11 8.17 -2.65
CA HIS A 71 13.40 9.23 -1.95
C HIS A 71 13.47 10.52 -2.75
N GLU A 72 12.32 11.11 -2.99
CA GLU A 72 12.16 12.48 -3.47
C GLU A 72 11.72 13.40 -2.32
N LYS A 73 11.66 14.72 -2.59
CA LYS A 73 11.21 15.70 -1.59
C LYS A 73 9.81 15.43 -1.06
N ASP A 74 8.95 14.89 -1.92
CA ASP A 74 7.52 14.69 -1.67
C ASP A 74 7.16 13.24 -1.30
N GLY A 75 8.15 12.34 -1.16
CA GLY A 75 7.87 10.96 -0.78
C GLY A 75 8.82 9.92 -1.37
N ILE A 76 8.33 8.69 -1.42
CA ILE A 76 9.05 7.55 -1.99
C ILE A 76 8.57 7.33 -3.43
N VAL A 77 9.52 7.12 -4.33
CA VAL A 77 9.23 6.77 -5.72
C VAL A 77 9.80 5.38 -6.02
N ILE A 78 8.97 4.56 -6.65
CA ILE A 78 9.31 3.20 -7.07
C ILE A 78 9.20 3.16 -8.58
N ASP A 79 10.34 3.17 -9.29
CA ASP A 79 10.37 2.92 -10.72
C ASP A 79 10.34 1.41 -10.97
N LEU A 80 9.37 0.95 -11.75
CA LEU A 80 9.14 -0.47 -11.97
C LEU A 80 8.96 -0.79 -13.46
N GLU A 81 9.64 -1.83 -13.92
CA GLU A 81 9.43 -2.45 -15.23
C GLU A 81 9.33 -3.98 -15.06
N LEU A 82 8.25 -4.57 -15.56
CA LEU A 82 8.06 -6.02 -15.54
C LEU A 82 8.77 -6.70 -16.72
N ASN A 83 9.00 -8.00 -16.62
CA ASN A 83 9.45 -8.81 -17.74
C ASN A 83 8.41 -8.84 -18.87
N VAL A 84 8.85 -9.04 -20.09
CA VAL A 84 7.96 -9.14 -21.25
C VAL A 84 7.31 -10.51 -21.23
N HIS A 85 5.98 -10.51 -21.24
CA HIS A 85 5.19 -11.73 -21.42
C HIS A 85 4.41 -11.65 -22.74
N GLU A 86 3.99 -12.79 -23.21
CA GLU A 86 3.09 -12.89 -24.36
C GLU A 86 1.67 -12.52 -23.94
N HIS A 87 0.97 -11.79 -24.81
CA HIS A 87 -0.39 -11.34 -24.57
C HIS A 87 -1.29 -11.70 -25.75
N SER A 88 -2.50 -12.14 -25.46
CA SER A 88 -3.52 -12.41 -26.47
C SER A 88 -4.18 -11.11 -26.94
N CYS A 89 -4.30 -10.93 -28.24
CA CYS A 89 -5.03 -9.82 -28.82
C CYS A 89 -6.51 -9.84 -28.41
N PRO A 90 -7.10 -8.74 -27.91
CA PRO A 90 -8.49 -8.71 -27.47
C PRO A 90 -9.50 -8.82 -28.62
N VAL A 91 -9.06 -8.77 -29.89
CA VAL A 91 -9.94 -8.81 -31.07
C VAL A 91 -9.87 -10.17 -31.77
N CYS A 92 -8.68 -10.69 -32.03
CA CYS A 92 -8.49 -11.93 -32.80
C CYS A 92 -7.80 -13.05 -32.02
N ASN A 93 -7.56 -12.87 -30.72
CA ASN A 93 -6.93 -13.82 -29.80
C ASN A 93 -5.52 -14.30 -30.24
N THR A 94 -4.92 -13.68 -31.26
CA THR A 94 -3.55 -14.00 -31.66
C THR A 94 -2.58 -13.59 -30.56
N VAL A 95 -1.70 -14.49 -30.17
CA VAL A 95 -0.67 -14.23 -29.16
C VAL A 95 0.43 -13.38 -29.77
N THR A 96 0.85 -12.34 -29.06
CA THR A 96 1.90 -11.42 -29.50
C THR A 96 2.74 -10.91 -28.33
N SER A 97 4.02 -10.76 -28.59
CA SER A 97 4.98 -10.04 -27.73
C SER A 97 5.51 -8.77 -28.39
N LYS A 98 4.95 -8.38 -29.58
CA LYS A 98 5.42 -7.24 -30.33
C LYS A 98 5.04 -5.92 -29.67
N ILE A 99 6.02 -5.24 -29.10
CA ILE A 99 5.85 -3.95 -28.43
C ILE A 99 5.82 -2.85 -29.49
N LYS A 100 4.77 -2.01 -29.46
CA LYS A 100 4.64 -0.79 -30.26
C LYS A 100 5.30 0.42 -29.58
N GLY A 101 5.28 0.45 -28.26
CA GLY A 101 5.81 1.56 -27.48
C GLY A 101 5.59 1.38 -25.99
N TYR A 102 6.02 2.37 -25.23
CA TYR A 102 5.92 2.40 -23.77
C TYR A 102 5.19 3.66 -23.34
N HIS A 103 4.55 3.62 -22.18
CA HIS A 103 4.08 4.80 -21.48
C HIS A 103 4.36 4.68 -19.98
N LEU A 104 4.58 5.80 -19.32
CA LEU A 104 4.78 5.84 -17.88
C LEU A 104 3.44 6.04 -17.18
N LYS A 105 2.99 5.04 -16.43
CA LYS A 105 1.81 5.13 -15.57
C LYS A 105 2.24 5.48 -14.16
N LYS A 106 1.83 6.65 -13.66
CA LYS A 106 2.06 7.08 -12.27
C LYS A 106 0.91 6.60 -11.42
N ILE A 107 1.19 5.78 -10.41
CA ILE A 107 0.23 5.14 -9.53
C ILE A 107 0.52 5.57 -8.10
N LYS A 108 -0.47 6.15 -7.42
CA LYS A 108 -0.37 6.43 -5.98
C LYS A 108 -0.49 5.13 -5.20
N HIS A 109 0.47 4.88 -4.33
CA HIS A 109 0.56 3.70 -3.49
C HIS A 109 0.77 4.12 -2.04
N SER A 110 -0.31 4.40 -1.33
CA SER A 110 -0.30 4.99 0.01
C SER A 110 -0.36 3.92 1.11
N VAL A 111 0.51 2.92 1.05
CA VAL A 111 0.57 1.84 2.05
C VAL A 111 1.72 2.07 3.04
N LEU A 112 2.76 2.77 2.61
CA LEU A 112 3.93 3.08 3.44
C LEU A 112 3.68 4.37 4.26
N ASN A 113 2.64 4.37 5.08
CA ASN A 113 2.32 5.50 5.95
C ASN A 113 3.50 5.75 6.96
N PRO A 114 3.95 6.99 7.22
CA PRO A 114 3.29 8.26 6.92
C PRO A 114 3.77 8.95 5.61
N VAL A 115 4.56 8.30 4.80
CA VAL A 115 5.22 8.90 3.64
C VAL A 115 4.44 8.60 2.35
N PRO A 116 4.09 9.60 1.54
CA PRO A 116 3.50 9.37 0.23
C PRO A 116 4.39 8.48 -0.64
N CYS A 117 3.80 7.53 -1.35
CA CYS A 117 4.52 6.66 -2.27
C CYS A 117 3.89 6.69 -3.66
N THR A 118 4.74 6.75 -4.69
CA THR A 118 4.32 6.72 -6.09
C THR A 118 5.05 5.61 -6.82
N ILE A 119 4.30 4.73 -7.50
CA ILE A 119 4.86 3.74 -8.40
C ILE A 119 4.85 4.33 -9.81
N ASN A 120 6.02 4.47 -10.40
CA ASN A 120 6.22 4.81 -11.80
C ASN A 120 6.32 3.51 -12.60
N TYR A 121 5.20 3.02 -13.11
CA TYR A 121 5.16 1.79 -13.88
C TYR A 121 5.37 2.07 -15.36
N ARG A 122 6.41 1.46 -15.95
CA ARG A 122 6.70 1.51 -17.39
C ARG A 122 5.85 0.49 -18.13
N ALA A 123 4.60 0.86 -18.41
CA ALA A 123 3.63 0.02 -19.11
C ALA A 123 3.90 -0.07 -20.60
N ARG A 124 3.58 -1.22 -21.21
CA ARG A 124 3.78 -1.49 -22.63
C ARG A 124 2.50 -1.36 -23.41
N ARG A 125 2.65 -0.95 -24.65
CA ARG A 125 1.60 -1.00 -25.65
C ARG A 125 2.00 -1.99 -26.72
N PHE A 126 1.19 -3.02 -26.89
CA PHE A 126 1.40 -4.07 -27.88
C PHE A 126 0.69 -3.76 -29.20
N ILE A 127 1.15 -4.41 -30.28
CA ILE A 127 0.48 -4.40 -31.57
C ILE A 127 0.28 -5.83 -32.05
N CYS A 128 -0.93 -6.17 -32.48
CA CYS A 128 -1.21 -7.45 -33.10
C CYS A 128 -0.67 -7.49 -34.51
N PRO A 129 0.14 -8.48 -34.90
CA PRO A 129 0.68 -8.59 -36.26
C PRO A 129 -0.40 -8.99 -37.30
N VAL A 130 -1.52 -9.60 -36.87
CA VAL A 130 -2.57 -10.10 -37.75
C VAL A 130 -3.62 -9.02 -38.03
N CYS A 131 -4.26 -8.44 -36.99
CA CYS A 131 -5.34 -7.49 -37.18
C CYS A 131 -4.91 -6.01 -37.01
N GLY A 132 -3.65 -5.75 -36.69
CA GLY A 132 -3.13 -4.39 -36.50
C GLY A 132 -3.63 -3.68 -35.23
N LYS A 133 -4.49 -4.32 -34.44
CA LYS A 133 -5.03 -3.73 -33.20
C LYS A 133 -3.90 -3.45 -32.20
N THR A 134 -3.95 -2.26 -31.61
CA THR A 134 -3.05 -1.91 -30.51
C THR A 134 -3.78 -1.97 -29.18
N PHE A 135 -3.14 -2.50 -28.14
CA PHE A 135 -3.70 -2.64 -26.82
C PHE A 135 -2.61 -2.48 -25.76
N TYR A 136 -3.01 -2.15 -24.52
CA TYR A 136 -2.10 -2.03 -23.40
C TYR A 136 -2.01 -3.37 -22.67
N GLU A 137 -0.85 -3.64 -22.06
CA GLU A 137 -0.72 -4.74 -21.12
C GLU A 137 -1.65 -4.52 -19.90
N HIS A 138 -2.07 -5.62 -19.32
CA HIS A 138 -2.77 -5.58 -18.04
C HIS A 138 -1.75 -5.29 -16.94
N ASP A 139 -1.96 -4.21 -16.18
CA ASP A 139 -1.12 -3.94 -15.03
C ASP A 139 -1.73 -4.59 -13.76
N PRO A 140 -0.90 -5.20 -12.90
CA PRO A 140 -1.37 -5.84 -11.68
C PRO A 140 -1.60 -4.85 -10.53
N PHE A 141 -1.24 -3.57 -10.71
CA PHE A 141 -1.19 -2.59 -9.62
C PHE A 141 -2.49 -1.85 -9.40
N THR A 142 -3.35 -1.74 -10.43
CA THR A 142 -4.55 -0.91 -10.38
C THR A 142 -5.79 -1.62 -10.89
N PHE A 143 -6.95 -1.17 -10.43
CA PHE A 143 -8.22 -1.55 -11.04
C PHE A 143 -8.45 -0.75 -12.34
N GLY A 144 -8.32 -1.42 -13.48
CA GLY A 144 -8.59 -0.81 -14.79
C GLY A 144 -7.78 0.45 -15.07
N ARG A 145 -8.47 1.59 -15.21
CA ARG A 145 -7.85 2.89 -15.52
C ARG A 145 -7.51 3.72 -14.29
N SER A 146 -7.67 3.19 -13.09
CA SER A 146 -7.36 3.90 -11.84
C SER A 146 -5.89 4.34 -11.81
N LYS A 147 -5.64 5.43 -11.08
CA LYS A 147 -4.30 5.90 -10.71
C LYS A 147 -3.94 5.55 -9.26
N LEU A 148 -4.81 4.82 -8.56
CA LEU A 148 -4.58 4.33 -7.21
C LEU A 148 -4.24 2.84 -7.27
N SER A 149 -3.33 2.41 -6.43
CA SER A 149 -3.04 0.99 -6.30
C SER A 149 -4.22 0.24 -5.66
N VAL A 150 -4.39 -1.03 -6.04
CA VAL A 150 -5.37 -1.94 -5.45
C VAL A 150 -5.27 -1.95 -3.93
N GLU A 151 -4.05 -1.98 -3.40
CA GLU A 151 -3.76 -1.99 -1.97
C GLU A 151 -4.19 -0.68 -1.29
N THR A 152 -3.98 0.47 -1.93
CA THR A 152 -4.47 1.76 -1.41
C THR A 152 -5.99 1.75 -1.31
N VAL A 153 -6.68 1.30 -2.34
CA VAL A 153 -8.15 1.20 -2.36
C VAL A 153 -8.64 0.27 -1.24
N TYR A 154 -8.01 -0.89 -1.10
CA TYR A 154 -8.35 -1.84 -0.04
C TYR A 154 -8.18 -1.24 1.35
N ASN A 155 -7.05 -0.59 1.62
CA ASN A 155 -6.76 0.01 2.93
C ASN A 155 -7.69 1.19 3.26
N VAL A 156 -8.04 2.02 2.26
CA VAL A 156 -9.05 3.08 2.40
C VAL A 156 -10.39 2.48 2.82
N LEU A 157 -10.85 1.40 2.16
CA LEU A 157 -12.09 0.73 2.51
C LEU A 157 -12.05 0.09 3.90
N GLN A 158 -10.92 -0.49 4.31
CA GLN A 158 -10.77 -1.05 5.66
C GLN A 158 -10.83 0.05 6.73
N GLU A 159 -10.21 1.19 6.48
CA GLU A 159 -10.25 2.31 7.42
C GLU A 159 -11.66 2.90 7.54
N LEU A 160 -12.40 3.03 6.43
CA LEU A 160 -13.78 3.53 6.42
C LEU A 160 -14.79 2.62 7.14
N LYS A 161 -14.41 1.39 7.51
CA LYS A 161 -15.25 0.52 8.35
C LYS A 161 -15.30 0.97 9.82
N ARG A 162 -14.38 1.80 10.25
CA ARG A 162 -14.35 2.32 11.62
C ARG A 162 -15.45 3.38 11.79
N PRO A 163 -16.28 3.30 12.84
CA PRO A 163 -17.38 4.23 13.05
C PRO A 163 -16.96 5.70 13.13
N GLU A 164 -15.76 5.95 13.65
CA GLU A 164 -15.18 7.29 13.81
C GLU A 164 -14.49 7.84 12.56
N ALA A 165 -14.30 7.02 11.52
CA ALA A 165 -13.58 7.41 10.33
C ALA A 165 -14.42 8.35 9.45
N THR A 166 -13.87 9.53 9.16
CA THR A 166 -14.44 10.46 8.17
C THR A 166 -13.67 10.39 6.87
N PHE A 167 -14.30 10.77 5.75
CA PHE A 167 -13.61 10.86 4.46
C PHE A 167 -12.41 11.80 4.50
N GLN A 168 -12.47 12.88 5.29
CA GLN A 168 -11.35 13.81 5.48
C GLN A 168 -10.19 13.13 6.21
N TYR A 169 -10.44 12.46 7.32
CA TYR A 169 -9.42 11.72 8.07
C TYR A 169 -8.72 10.67 7.20
N VAL A 170 -9.50 9.88 6.45
CA VAL A 170 -8.97 8.85 5.55
C VAL A 170 -8.16 9.47 4.40
N ALA A 171 -8.64 10.58 3.86
CA ALA A 171 -7.95 11.31 2.80
C ALA A 171 -6.57 11.80 3.24
N ASP A 172 -6.49 12.40 4.42
CA ASP A 172 -5.23 12.89 5.00
C ASP A 172 -4.27 11.72 5.29
N LYS A 173 -4.79 10.61 5.84
CA LYS A 173 -4.00 9.42 6.15
C LYS A 173 -3.40 8.76 4.91
N TYR A 174 -4.13 8.69 3.80
CA TYR A 174 -3.70 8.01 2.58
C TYR A 174 -3.24 8.97 1.47
N HIS A 175 -3.06 10.25 1.77
CA HIS A 175 -2.59 11.29 0.84
C HIS A 175 -3.43 11.38 -0.45
N ILE A 176 -4.74 11.21 -0.32
CA ILE A 176 -5.73 11.34 -1.41
C ILE A 176 -6.67 12.52 -1.10
N SER A 177 -7.54 12.88 -2.04
CA SER A 177 -8.58 13.87 -1.75
C SER A 177 -9.79 13.25 -1.05
N PRO A 178 -10.55 13.99 -0.22
CA PRO A 178 -11.78 13.50 0.39
C PRO A 178 -12.80 13.01 -0.63
N SER A 179 -12.91 13.69 -1.78
CA SER A 179 -13.76 13.26 -2.89
C SER A 179 -13.29 11.92 -3.48
N THR A 180 -11.98 11.66 -3.52
CA THR A 180 -11.47 10.35 -3.95
C THR A 180 -11.85 9.25 -2.94
N ALA A 181 -11.77 9.53 -1.65
CA ALA A 181 -12.18 8.57 -0.60
C ALA A 181 -13.68 8.27 -0.68
N SER A 182 -14.52 9.29 -0.92
CA SER A 182 -15.96 9.12 -1.14
C SER A 182 -16.25 8.27 -2.38
N ASN A 183 -15.61 8.58 -3.52
CA ASN A 183 -15.80 7.81 -4.75
C ASN A 183 -15.38 6.33 -4.59
N ILE A 184 -14.29 6.07 -3.87
CA ILE A 184 -13.88 4.69 -3.56
C ILE A 184 -14.98 3.98 -2.76
N PHE A 185 -15.57 4.66 -1.78
CA PHE A 185 -16.66 4.11 -1.00
C PHE A 185 -17.88 3.81 -1.88
N ASP A 186 -18.33 4.75 -2.68
CA ASP A 186 -19.50 4.62 -3.54
C ASP A 186 -19.32 3.52 -4.60
N ASP A 187 -18.11 3.38 -5.16
CA ASP A 187 -17.81 2.38 -6.18
C ASP A 187 -17.74 0.95 -5.64
N HIS A 188 -17.40 0.76 -4.34
CA HIS A 188 -17.10 -0.55 -3.77
C HIS A 188 -18.05 -0.99 -2.66
N VAL A 189 -18.82 -0.07 -2.08
CA VAL A 189 -19.74 -0.37 -0.98
C VAL A 189 -21.18 -0.30 -1.47
N SER A 190 -21.81 -1.47 -1.60
CA SER A 190 -23.24 -1.57 -1.82
C SER A 190 -23.92 -1.87 -0.49
N PRO A 191 -24.68 -0.94 0.09
CA PRO A 191 -25.45 -1.24 1.28
C PRO A 191 -26.46 -2.34 0.96
N ALA A 192 -26.43 -3.43 1.75
CA ALA A 192 -27.42 -4.48 1.63
C ALA A 192 -28.82 -3.87 1.88
N ARG A 193 -29.76 -4.17 0.99
CA ARG A 193 -31.17 -3.81 1.22
C ARG A 193 -31.63 -4.55 2.47
N ARG A 194 -31.87 -3.81 3.54
CA ARG A 194 -32.48 -4.37 4.76
C ARG A 194 -33.98 -4.33 4.59
N GLN A 195 -34.66 -5.34 5.11
CA GLN A 195 -36.10 -5.23 5.30
C GLN A 195 -36.37 -4.07 6.27
N LEU A 196 -37.33 -3.23 5.93
CA LEU A 196 -37.74 -2.15 6.81
C LEU A 196 -38.32 -2.77 8.07
N PRO A 197 -37.96 -2.26 9.26
CA PRO A 197 -38.59 -2.70 10.51
C PRO A 197 -40.08 -2.37 10.51
N GLU A 198 -40.87 -3.09 11.32
CA GLU A 198 -42.30 -2.87 11.42
C GLU A 198 -42.65 -1.46 11.92
N CYS A 199 -41.74 -0.86 12.69
CA CYS A 199 -41.91 0.48 13.23
C CYS A 199 -40.69 1.34 12.98
N ILE A 200 -40.85 2.40 12.21
CA ILE A 200 -39.81 3.38 11.87
C ILE A 200 -40.19 4.71 12.52
N SER A 201 -39.26 5.26 13.29
CA SER A 201 -39.33 6.66 13.68
C SER A 201 -38.64 7.52 12.65
N PHE A 202 -39.30 8.59 12.27
CA PHE A 202 -38.84 9.55 11.27
C PHE A 202 -38.71 10.91 11.95
N ASP A 203 -37.58 11.54 11.77
CA ASP A 203 -37.30 12.89 12.24
C ASP A 203 -36.54 13.69 11.20
N GLU A 204 -36.85 14.99 11.09
CA GLU A 204 -36.15 15.92 10.25
C GLU A 204 -35.35 16.88 11.12
N THR A 205 -34.04 16.92 10.90
CA THR A 205 -33.17 17.84 11.62
C THR A 205 -32.47 18.81 10.68
N TYR A 206 -32.39 20.07 11.10
CA TYR A 206 -31.63 21.10 10.39
C TYR A 206 -30.15 20.97 10.80
N ALA A 207 -29.34 20.37 9.93
CA ALA A 207 -27.98 20.06 10.33
C ALA A 207 -26.89 20.66 9.43
N PHE A 208 -27.03 20.64 8.10
CA PHE A 208 -26.03 21.13 7.17
C PHE A 208 -26.67 21.71 5.92
N LYS A 209 -26.09 22.80 5.40
CA LYS A 209 -26.44 23.31 4.06
C LYS A 209 -25.93 22.33 3.01
N SER A 210 -26.83 21.60 2.36
CA SER A 210 -26.54 20.89 1.12
C SER A 210 -27.05 21.71 -0.07
N SER A 211 -26.62 21.36 -1.29
CA SER A 211 -27.08 22.02 -2.53
C SER A 211 -28.59 21.91 -2.74
N ASP A 212 -29.24 20.91 -2.17
CA ASP A 212 -30.61 20.54 -2.46
C ASP A 212 -31.59 20.71 -1.29
N SER A 213 -31.09 20.68 -0.05
CA SER A 213 -31.91 20.79 1.16
C SER A 213 -31.10 21.21 2.37
N ASP A 214 -31.70 22.01 3.25
CA ASP A 214 -31.17 22.40 4.55
C ASP A 214 -31.54 21.38 5.66
N TYR A 215 -32.30 20.35 5.33
CA TYR A 215 -32.80 19.34 6.26
C TYR A 215 -32.26 17.97 5.95
N ILE A 216 -31.91 17.24 6.99
CA ILE A 216 -31.55 15.82 6.96
C ILE A 216 -32.65 15.00 7.59
N CYS A 217 -33.09 13.99 6.86
CA CYS A 217 -34.03 13.00 7.32
C CYS A 217 -33.31 11.91 8.11
N VAL A 218 -33.70 11.71 9.36
CA VAL A 218 -33.18 10.63 10.20
C VAL A 218 -34.24 9.55 10.34
N LEU A 219 -33.88 8.34 9.91
CA LEU A 219 -34.72 7.14 10.08
C LEU A 219 -34.14 6.28 11.21
N LEU A 220 -34.93 6.06 12.26
CA LEU A 220 -34.52 5.24 13.39
C LEU A 220 -35.40 3.97 13.48
N ASP A 221 -34.74 2.86 13.68
CA ASP A 221 -35.40 1.61 14.03
C ASP A 221 -35.78 1.64 15.53
N TRP A 222 -37.05 1.63 15.82
CA TRP A 222 -37.57 1.70 17.19
C TRP A 222 -37.02 0.58 18.09
N TYR A 223 -36.71 -0.57 17.57
CA TYR A 223 -36.15 -1.68 18.33
C TYR A 223 -34.73 -1.41 18.84
N TYR A 224 -33.91 -0.70 18.07
CA TYR A 224 -32.54 -0.36 18.49
C TYR A 224 -32.47 0.77 19.49
N VAL A 225 -33.39 1.73 19.46
CA VAL A 225 -33.48 2.83 20.44
C VAL A 225 -33.84 2.31 21.83
N LYS A 226 -34.66 1.27 21.89
CA LYS A 226 -35.10 0.67 23.15
C LYS A 226 -34.01 -0.11 23.91
N ILE A 227 -32.99 -0.58 23.19
CA ILE A 227 -31.86 -1.33 23.77
C ILE A 227 -30.81 -0.37 24.37
N SER A 228 -30.65 0.84 23.86
CA SER A 228 -29.72 1.83 24.41
C SER A 228 -30.15 2.46 25.71
N ASP A 229 -31.49 2.54 25.99
CA ASP A 229 -32.03 3.07 27.23
C ASP A 229 -32.01 2.08 28.41
N THR A 230 -31.67 0.81 28.17
CA THR A 230 -31.60 -0.22 29.21
C THR A 230 -30.18 -0.43 29.77
N PHE A 231 -29.20 0.34 29.36
CA PHE A 231 -27.81 0.30 29.85
C PHE A 231 -27.35 1.57 30.58
N ASN A 232 -28.30 2.18 31.36
CA ASN A 232 -27.96 3.17 32.41
C ASN A 232 -27.99 2.52 33.78
#